data_d6e77079cd433e28d66acf919f12463c
#
_entry.id   d6e77079cd433e28d66acf919f12463c
#
_cell.length_a   1.000
_cell.length_b   1.000
_cell.length_c   1.000
_cell.angle_alpha   90.00
_cell.angle_beta   90.00
_cell.angle_gamma   90.00
#
_symmetry.space_group_name_H-M   'P 1'
#
loop_
_entity.id
_entity.type
_entity.pdbx_description
1 polymer ?
#
loop_
_entity_poly.entity_id
_entity_poly.type
_entity_poly.pdbx_seq_one_letter_code
_entity_poly.pdbx_strand_id
1 'polypeptide(L)'
;VKAYEAGEKPDIYVGGSSEIRHLGYSVQKSYEQIEELMEEIIRQQNQRRKSEMDALQSQINPHFLYNTLESITWMVEAHKNTDAVFMISELAKLLRISLSKGRTIIRISDEIQHSRSYMNIQKVRYKERFKTEFIIDEDVNDYCIVKLVVQPILENAIYYGVGNMDEDDGGKITVHGEKKDDDIYITVEDNGMGMSEEVVDNILSDNEKVPKHGSGVGLINVHNRIQLMFGSQYGLQVYSEPDEGTRIVIHIPAIPYNEQNRVELEKQKYGKAKVTDEEK
;
A
#
# COMPACT_ATOMS: atom_id res chain seq x y z
N VAL A 1 -41.12 4.77 28.03
CA VAL A 1 -39.85 5.05 28.75
C VAL A 1 -39.25 3.76 29.30
N LYS A 2 -39.98 2.96 30.12
CA LYS A 2 -39.45 1.74 30.72
C LYS A 2 -39.01 0.66 29.70
N ALA A 3 -39.71 0.50 28.57
CA ALA A 3 -39.30 -0.43 27.52
C ALA A 3 -38.01 0.01 26.84
N TYR A 4 -37.80 1.33 26.68
CA TYR A 4 -36.55 1.90 26.12
C TYR A 4 -35.34 1.63 27.02
N GLU A 5 -35.52 1.76 28.35
CA GLU A 5 -34.48 1.44 29.35
C GLU A 5 -34.11 -0.05 29.39
N ALA A 6 -35.07 -0.91 28.97
CA ALA A 6 -34.87 -2.36 28.88
C ALA A 6 -34.38 -2.86 27.51
N GLY A 7 -34.17 -1.94 26.53
CA GLY A 7 -33.74 -2.30 25.17
C GLY A 7 -34.86 -3.01 24.35
N GLU A 8 -36.11 -2.92 24.80
CA GLU A 8 -37.25 -3.51 24.12
C GLU A 8 -37.94 -2.48 23.20
N LYS A 9 -38.50 -2.95 22.07
CA LYS A 9 -39.24 -2.08 21.13
C LYS A 9 -40.50 -1.54 21.85
N PRO A 10 -40.63 -0.20 21.99
CA PRO A 10 -41.78 0.37 22.70
C PRO A 10 -43.05 0.21 21.89
N ASP A 11 -44.11 -0.31 22.53
CA ASP A 11 -45.44 -0.27 21.98
C ASP A 11 -46.02 1.15 22.18
N ILE A 12 -46.06 1.92 21.09
CA ILE A 12 -46.45 3.32 21.13
C ILE A 12 -47.94 3.45 20.90
N TYR A 13 -48.69 3.82 21.95
CA TYR A 13 -50.11 4.04 21.85
C TYR A 13 -50.44 5.27 20.98
N VAL A 14 -51.15 5.02 19.88
CA VAL A 14 -51.56 6.07 18.92
C VAL A 14 -53.07 6.28 19.02
N GLY A 15 -53.55 6.77 20.17
CA GLY A 15 -54.94 7.06 20.45
C GLY A 15 -55.13 8.37 21.25
N GLY A 16 -56.38 8.80 21.49
CA GLY A 16 -56.73 10.00 22.25
C GLY A 16 -57.13 11.19 21.36
N SER A 17 -56.92 12.45 21.87
CA SER A 17 -57.20 13.64 21.10
C SER A 17 -56.35 13.73 19.83
N SER A 18 -56.68 14.66 18.92
CA SER A 18 -55.96 14.87 17.67
C SER A 18 -54.48 15.13 17.90
N GLU A 19 -54.15 15.89 18.90
CA GLU A 19 -52.78 16.30 19.26
C GLU A 19 -51.97 15.12 19.82
N ILE A 20 -52.59 14.30 20.70
CA ILE A 20 -51.98 13.14 21.31
C ILE A 20 -51.70 12.07 20.22
N ARG A 21 -52.60 11.90 19.28
CA ARG A 21 -52.45 11.00 18.16
C ARG A 21 -51.33 11.44 17.24
N HIS A 22 -51.26 12.71 16.91
CA HIS A 22 -50.15 13.27 16.09
C HIS A 22 -48.80 13.10 16.78
N LEU A 23 -48.70 13.34 18.09
CA LEU A 23 -47.52 13.13 18.89
C LEU A 23 -47.10 11.64 18.86
N GLY A 24 -48.03 10.69 19.03
CA GLY A 24 -47.79 9.25 18.96
C GLY A 24 -47.20 8.85 17.61
N TYR A 25 -47.77 9.33 16.51
CA TYR A 25 -47.21 9.08 15.16
C TYR A 25 -45.80 9.66 14.97
N SER A 26 -45.57 10.89 15.47
CA SER A 26 -44.27 11.52 15.37
C SER A 26 -43.19 10.76 16.14
N VAL A 27 -43.52 10.26 17.34
CA VAL A 27 -42.59 9.45 18.14
C VAL A 27 -42.34 8.11 17.48
N GLN A 28 -43.36 7.44 16.96
CA GLN A 28 -43.23 6.16 16.25
C GLN A 28 -42.31 6.35 15.02
N LYS A 29 -42.59 7.35 14.21
CA LYS A 29 -41.77 7.65 13.01
C LYS A 29 -40.31 7.95 13.36
N SER A 30 -40.07 8.72 14.43
CA SER A 30 -38.71 8.98 14.91
C SER A 30 -37.99 7.71 15.36
N TYR A 31 -38.72 6.80 15.98
CA TYR A 31 -38.17 5.51 16.41
C TYR A 31 -37.78 4.63 15.22
N GLU A 32 -38.65 4.53 14.23
CA GLU A 32 -38.37 3.83 12.97
C GLU A 32 -37.15 4.40 12.25
N GLN A 33 -37.03 5.72 12.19
CA GLN A 33 -35.85 6.38 11.61
C GLN A 33 -34.55 6.08 12.39
N ILE A 34 -34.62 6.05 13.73
CA ILE A 34 -33.44 5.70 14.56
C ILE A 34 -33.03 4.25 14.31
N GLU A 35 -33.98 3.32 14.20
CA GLU A 35 -33.75 1.90 13.92
C GLU A 35 -33.05 1.74 12.54
N GLU A 36 -33.58 2.39 11.50
CA GLU A 36 -32.99 2.40 10.16
C GLU A 36 -31.56 2.99 10.15
N LEU A 37 -31.33 4.10 10.85
CA LEU A 37 -30.00 4.71 10.95
C LEU A 37 -29.02 3.84 11.73
N MET A 38 -29.47 3.13 12.77
CA MET A 38 -28.62 2.16 13.50
C MET A 38 -28.21 0.98 12.62
N GLU A 39 -29.15 0.42 11.86
CA GLU A 39 -28.86 -0.67 10.91
C GLU A 39 -27.87 -0.20 9.84
N GLU A 40 -28.05 1.00 9.31
CA GLU A 40 -27.14 1.58 8.33
C GLU A 40 -25.72 1.79 8.90
N ILE A 41 -25.61 2.32 10.13
CA ILE A 41 -24.32 2.49 10.82
C ILE A 41 -23.64 1.13 11.02
N ILE A 42 -24.36 0.10 11.43
CA ILE A 42 -23.82 -1.26 11.61
C ILE A 42 -23.34 -1.81 10.26
N ARG A 43 -24.10 -1.62 9.20
CA ARG A 43 -23.77 -2.04 7.84
C ARG A 43 -22.49 -1.36 7.36
N GLN A 44 -22.40 -0.04 7.52
CA GLN A 44 -21.22 0.74 7.14
C GLN A 44 -19.97 0.34 7.95
N GLN A 45 -20.11 0.09 9.26
CA GLN A 45 -19.01 -0.38 10.09
C GLN A 45 -18.52 -1.77 9.66
N ASN A 46 -19.41 -2.68 9.33
CA ASN A 46 -19.05 -4.01 8.86
C ASN A 46 -18.38 -3.97 7.48
N GLN A 47 -18.87 -3.13 6.58
CA GLN A 47 -18.28 -2.92 5.26
C GLN A 47 -16.89 -2.28 5.37
N ARG A 48 -16.72 -1.30 6.26
CA ARG A 48 -15.43 -0.68 6.56
C ARG A 48 -14.45 -1.70 7.15
N ARG A 49 -14.87 -2.52 8.14
CA ARG A 49 -14.05 -3.60 8.69
C ARG A 49 -13.60 -4.59 7.63
N LYS A 50 -14.51 -5.00 6.74
CA LYS A 50 -14.19 -5.88 5.62
C LYS A 50 -13.17 -5.26 4.70
N SER A 51 -13.37 -4.01 4.29
CA SER A 51 -12.42 -3.27 3.45
C SER A 51 -11.05 -3.09 4.12
N GLU A 52 -11.01 -2.82 5.43
CA GLU A 52 -9.76 -2.74 6.21
C GLU A 52 -9.06 -4.11 6.28
N MET A 53 -9.83 -5.21 6.43
CA MET A 53 -9.27 -6.57 6.43
C MET A 53 -8.74 -6.96 5.06
N ASP A 54 -9.49 -6.67 3.99
CA ASP A 54 -9.08 -6.94 2.60
C ASP A 54 -7.82 -6.13 2.25
N ALA A 55 -7.73 -4.86 2.70
CA ALA A 55 -6.55 -4.03 2.55
C ALA A 55 -5.34 -4.54 3.34
N LEU A 56 -5.56 -5.11 4.54
CA LEU A 56 -4.50 -5.75 5.32
C LEU A 56 -4.02 -7.05 4.66
N GLN A 57 -4.93 -7.86 4.11
CA GLN A 57 -4.58 -9.08 3.38
C GLN A 57 -3.84 -8.79 2.07
N SER A 58 -4.19 -7.70 1.37
CA SER A 58 -3.52 -7.30 0.13
C SER A 58 -2.10 -6.75 0.33
N GLN A 59 -1.75 -6.34 1.56
CA GLN A 59 -0.39 -5.85 1.88
C GLN A 59 0.68 -6.94 1.91
N ILE A 60 0.28 -8.21 2.00
CA ILE A 60 1.19 -9.34 1.93
C ILE A 60 0.76 -10.18 0.72
N ASN A 61 1.60 -10.25 -0.30
CA ASN A 61 1.36 -11.12 -1.45
C ASN A 61 1.39 -12.60 -1.00
N PRO A 62 0.23 -13.31 -0.94
CA PRO A 62 0.21 -14.69 -0.43
C PRO A 62 1.08 -15.64 -1.27
N HIS A 63 1.11 -15.42 -2.58
CA HIS A 63 1.92 -16.21 -3.50
C HIS A 63 3.42 -16.03 -3.23
N PHE A 64 3.87 -14.82 -2.90
CA PHE A 64 5.26 -14.58 -2.48
C PHE A 64 5.60 -15.35 -1.19
N LEU A 65 4.69 -15.34 -0.20
CA LEU A 65 4.89 -16.10 1.05
C LEU A 65 4.98 -17.60 0.82
N TYR A 66 4.02 -18.19 0.08
CA TYR A 66 4.03 -19.61 -0.21
C TYR A 66 5.31 -20.03 -0.93
N ASN A 67 5.70 -19.31 -1.96
CA ASN A 67 6.92 -19.60 -2.72
C ASN A 67 8.20 -19.45 -1.87
N THR A 68 8.21 -18.50 -0.92
CA THR A 68 9.35 -18.31 -0.02
C THR A 68 9.45 -19.48 0.97
N LEU A 69 8.31 -19.89 1.57
CA LEU A 69 8.27 -21.05 2.48
C LEU A 69 8.64 -22.35 1.77
N GLU A 70 8.16 -22.57 0.56
CA GLU A 70 8.54 -23.73 -0.27
C GLU A 70 10.03 -23.75 -0.57
N SER A 71 10.62 -22.58 -0.92
CA SER A 71 12.06 -22.47 -1.12
C SER A 71 12.86 -22.81 0.15
N ILE A 72 12.38 -22.37 1.33
CA ILE A 72 12.99 -22.69 2.63
C ILE A 72 12.92 -24.20 2.88
N THR A 73 11.76 -24.84 2.64
CA THR A 73 11.58 -26.28 2.81
C THR A 73 12.56 -27.07 1.92
N TRP A 74 12.68 -26.69 0.65
CA TRP A 74 13.64 -27.29 -0.27
C TRP A 74 15.10 -27.15 0.20
N MET A 75 15.46 -25.98 0.77
CA MET A 75 16.81 -25.76 1.33
C MET A 75 17.10 -26.68 2.51
N VAL A 76 16.12 -26.89 3.40
CA VAL A 76 16.24 -27.80 4.53
C VAL A 76 16.43 -29.23 4.05
N GLU A 77 15.62 -29.69 3.09
CA GLU A 77 15.73 -31.03 2.47
C GLU A 77 17.07 -31.23 1.77
N ALA A 78 17.61 -30.18 1.14
CA ALA A 78 18.92 -30.18 0.49
C ALA A 78 20.09 -29.98 1.48
N HIS A 79 19.85 -29.98 2.80
CA HIS A 79 20.85 -29.75 3.85
C HIS A 79 21.56 -28.37 3.79
N LYS A 80 20.97 -27.37 3.13
CA LYS A 80 21.44 -25.99 3.04
C LYS A 80 20.93 -25.15 4.23
N ASN A 81 21.24 -25.58 5.44
CA ASN A 81 20.67 -25.01 6.66
C ASN A 81 21.02 -23.54 6.85
N THR A 82 22.21 -23.10 6.45
CA THR A 82 22.64 -21.69 6.54
C THR A 82 21.75 -20.78 5.67
N ASP A 83 21.47 -21.22 4.45
CA ASP A 83 20.64 -20.47 3.51
C ASP A 83 19.17 -20.44 3.99
N ALA A 84 18.68 -21.56 4.55
CA ALA A 84 17.35 -21.64 5.14
C ALA A 84 17.21 -20.67 6.34
N VAL A 85 18.18 -20.61 7.25
CA VAL A 85 18.19 -19.66 8.38
C VAL A 85 18.24 -18.21 7.90
N PHE A 86 19.05 -17.92 6.87
CA PHE A 86 19.10 -16.60 6.26
C PHE A 86 17.73 -16.21 5.69
N MET A 87 17.09 -17.07 4.90
CA MET A 87 15.76 -16.84 4.32
C MET A 87 14.69 -16.62 5.39
N ILE A 88 14.67 -17.41 6.45
CA ILE A 88 13.75 -17.21 7.59
C ILE A 88 13.96 -15.84 8.25
N SER A 89 15.22 -15.45 8.44
CA SER A 89 15.57 -14.17 9.06
C SER A 89 15.11 -12.98 8.21
N GLU A 90 15.34 -13.03 6.90
CA GLU A 90 14.90 -11.98 5.96
C GLU A 90 13.37 -11.92 5.87
N LEU A 91 12.69 -13.07 5.83
CA LEU A 91 11.23 -13.15 5.85
C LEU A 91 10.65 -12.54 7.15
N ALA A 92 11.25 -12.84 8.30
CA ALA A 92 10.82 -12.27 9.58
C ALA A 92 10.97 -10.73 9.63
N LYS A 93 12.09 -10.19 9.09
CA LYS A 93 12.30 -8.73 8.96
C LYS A 93 11.24 -8.09 8.06
N LEU A 94 10.99 -8.68 6.89
CA LEU A 94 10.01 -8.22 5.93
C LEU A 94 8.60 -8.19 6.54
N LEU A 95 8.16 -9.27 7.17
CA LEU A 95 6.84 -9.36 7.82
C LEU A 95 6.67 -8.37 8.96
N ARG A 96 7.71 -8.13 9.76
CA ARG A 96 7.65 -7.17 10.87
C ARG A 96 7.31 -5.76 10.40
N ILE A 97 7.87 -5.32 9.28
CA ILE A 97 7.61 -3.99 8.70
C ILE A 97 6.25 -3.98 8.00
N SER A 98 5.93 -5.00 7.21
CA SER A 98 4.64 -5.14 6.52
C SER A 98 3.45 -5.09 7.48
N LEU A 99 3.57 -5.77 8.64
CA LEU A 99 2.53 -5.88 9.67
C LEU A 99 2.56 -4.74 10.71
N SER A 100 3.33 -3.67 10.51
CA SER A 100 3.56 -2.58 11.45
C SER A 100 2.26 -1.88 11.89
N LYS A 101 1.47 -2.53 12.79
CA LYS A 101 0.33 -1.99 13.57
C LYS A 101 -0.59 -1.00 12.83
N GLY A 102 -0.87 -1.22 11.54
CA GLY A 102 -1.78 -0.37 10.75
C GLY A 102 -1.23 1.00 10.36
N ARG A 103 0.05 1.30 10.61
CA ARG A 103 0.68 2.57 10.22
C ARG A 103 0.78 2.66 8.70
N THR A 104 0.41 3.82 8.14
CA THR A 104 0.53 4.11 6.71
C THR A 104 1.83 4.84 6.40
N ILE A 105 2.33 5.67 7.35
CA ILE A 105 3.58 6.42 7.25
C ILE A 105 4.63 5.77 8.12
N ILE A 106 5.81 5.51 7.53
CA ILE A 106 6.99 4.94 8.17
C ILE A 106 8.23 5.78 7.87
N ARG A 107 9.38 5.43 8.46
CA ARG A 107 10.67 6.01 8.09
C ARG A 107 11.14 5.48 6.75
N ILE A 108 11.89 6.29 6.00
CA ILE A 108 12.56 5.83 4.78
C ILE A 108 13.50 4.67 5.10
N SER A 109 14.25 4.73 6.20
CA SER A 109 15.11 3.62 6.65
C SER A 109 14.37 2.29 6.83
N ASP A 110 13.13 2.32 7.32
CA ASP A 110 12.29 1.11 7.46
C ASP A 110 11.85 0.58 6.09
N GLU A 111 11.42 1.46 5.17
CA GLU A 111 11.04 1.10 3.80
C GLU A 111 12.22 0.51 3.02
N ILE A 112 13.40 1.11 3.14
CA ILE A 112 14.64 0.60 2.52
C ILE A 112 15.05 -0.76 3.12
N GLN A 113 14.93 -0.92 4.45
CA GLN A 113 15.20 -2.21 5.09
C GLN A 113 14.22 -3.30 4.62
N HIS A 114 12.94 -2.96 4.47
CA HIS A 114 11.93 -3.85 3.91
C HIS A 114 12.29 -4.27 2.47
N SER A 115 12.65 -3.29 1.64
CA SER A 115 13.06 -3.48 0.25
C SER A 115 14.32 -4.36 0.14
N ARG A 116 15.31 -4.15 1.01
CA ARG A 116 16.52 -5.00 1.07
C ARG A 116 16.16 -6.45 1.41
N SER A 117 15.32 -6.66 2.43
CA SER A 117 14.90 -8.00 2.82
C SER A 117 14.12 -8.71 1.70
N TYR A 118 13.23 -7.98 1.01
CA TYR A 118 12.54 -8.48 -0.17
C TYR A 118 13.52 -8.90 -1.28
N MET A 119 14.49 -8.04 -1.62
CA MET A 119 15.49 -8.33 -2.67
C MET A 119 16.41 -9.50 -2.29
N ASN A 120 16.80 -9.63 -1.01
CA ASN A 120 17.59 -10.75 -0.53
C ASN A 120 16.86 -12.11 -0.74
N ILE A 121 15.55 -12.14 -0.45
CA ILE A 121 14.72 -13.33 -0.70
C ILE A 121 14.63 -13.61 -2.21
N GLN A 122 14.39 -12.59 -3.01
CA GLN A 122 14.28 -12.76 -4.47
C GLN A 122 15.59 -13.21 -5.12
N LYS A 123 16.75 -12.68 -4.71
CA LYS A 123 18.05 -13.13 -5.19
C LYS A 123 18.23 -14.63 -5.03
N VAL A 124 17.93 -15.16 -3.85
CA VAL A 124 18.04 -16.60 -3.58
C VAL A 124 17.09 -17.39 -4.49
N ARG A 125 15.84 -16.92 -4.68
CA ARG A 125 14.84 -17.56 -5.54
C ARG A 125 15.23 -17.56 -7.01
N TYR A 126 15.82 -16.48 -7.48
CA TYR A 126 16.31 -16.35 -8.87
C TYR A 126 17.74 -16.84 -9.04
N LYS A 127 18.30 -17.59 -8.04
CA LYS A 127 19.64 -18.22 -8.10
C LYS A 127 20.74 -17.22 -8.45
N GLU A 128 20.68 -16.01 -7.84
CA GLU A 128 21.66 -14.92 -8.03
C GLU A 128 21.79 -14.41 -9.49
N ARG A 129 20.75 -14.58 -10.35
CA ARG A 129 20.79 -14.14 -11.76
C ARG A 129 20.94 -12.63 -11.93
N PHE A 130 20.63 -11.83 -10.90
CA PHE A 130 20.79 -10.39 -10.95
C PHE A 130 21.47 -9.86 -9.68
N LYS A 131 22.12 -8.70 -9.81
CA LYS A 131 22.74 -8.00 -8.69
C LYS A 131 21.84 -6.87 -8.23
N THR A 132 21.88 -6.56 -6.92
CA THR A 132 21.17 -5.42 -6.36
C THR A 132 22.11 -4.54 -5.57
N GLU A 133 22.00 -3.23 -5.78
CA GLU A 133 22.78 -2.22 -5.08
C GLU A 133 21.85 -1.18 -4.46
N PHE A 134 22.13 -0.77 -3.23
CA PHE A 134 21.38 0.26 -2.53
C PHE A 134 22.34 1.36 -2.10
N ILE A 135 22.25 2.51 -2.74
CA ILE A 135 23.06 3.71 -2.51
C ILE A 135 22.12 4.75 -1.89
N ILE A 136 22.07 4.80 -0.57
CA ILE A 136 21.13 5.65 0.18
C ILE A 136 21.94 6.62 1.02
N ASP A 137 21.75 7.91 0.78
CA ASP A 137 22.38 8.96 1.57
C ASP A 137 21.87 8.90 3.02
N GLU A 138 22.77 9.10 3.98
CA GLU A 138 22.42 8.97 5.40
C GLU A 138 21.35 9.96 5.84
N ASP A 139 21.33 11.14 5.25
CA ASP A 139 20.42 12.24 5.58
C ASP A 139 18.97 11.99 5.17
N VAL A 140 18.67 11.01 4.29
CA VAL A 140 17.28 10.67 3.91
C VAL A 140 16.59 9.70 4.87
N ASN A 141 17.36 9.01 5.72
CA ASN A 141 16.87 7.88 6.51
C ASN A 141 15.72 8.22 7.49
N ASP A 142 15.75 9.42 8.07
CA ASP A 142 14.82 9.84 9.13
C ASP A 142 13.64 10.70 8.63
N TYR A 143 13.25 10.55 7.36
CA TYR A 143 12.09 11.23 6.80
C TYR A 143 10.88 10.29 6.62
N CYS A 144 9.71 10.91 6.44
CA CYS A 144 8.44 10.21 6.25
C CYS A 144 8.30 9.67 4.83
N ILE A 145 7.83 8.42 4.71
CA ILE A 145 7.43 7.82 3.45
C ILE A 145 6.14 7.01 3.62
N VAL A 146 5.35 6.88 2.56
CA VAL A 146 4.23 5.95 2.52
C VAL A 146 4.77 4.52 2.48
N LYS A 147 4.28 3.66 3.36
CA LYS A 147 4.71 2.25 3.45
C LYS A 147 4.46 1.47 2.16
N LEU A 148 5.37 0.59 1.78
CA LEU A 148 5.27 -0.33 0.64
C LEU A 148 5.05 0.40 -0.70
N VAL A 149 5.88 1.42 -0.97
CA VAL A 149 5.92 2.13 -2.25
C VAL A 149 7.14 1.74 -3.09
N VAL A 150 8.24 1.32 -2.47
CA VAL A 150 9.44 0.88 -3.19
C VAL A 150 9.30 -0.57 -3.68
N GLN A 151 8.69 -1.45 -2.88
CA GLN A 151 8.53 -2.87 -3.24
C GLN A 151 7.83 -3.11 -4.58
N PRO A 152 6.68 -2.50 -4.94
CA PRO A 152 6.03 -2.73 -6.22
C PRO A 152 6.90 -2.32 -7.42
N ILE A 153 7.77 -1.33 -7.23
CA ILE A 153 8.71 -0.90 -8.27
C ILE A 153 9.81 -1.96 -8.44
N LEU A 154 10.34 -2.50 -7.35
CA LEU A 154 11.30 -3.61 -7.37
C LEU A 154 10.69 -4.89 -7.96
N GLU A 155 9.42 -5.16 -7.68
CA GLU A 155 8.69 -6.28 -8.32
C GLU A 155 8.65 -6.11 -9.83
N ASN A 156 8.35 -4.92 -10.33
CA ASN A 156 8.37 -4.63 -11.76
C ASN A 156 9.78 -4.79 -12.36
N ALA A 157 10.81 -4.25 -11.72
CA ALA A 157 12.20 -4.39 -12.15
C ALA A 157 12.63 -5.87 -12.26
N ILE A 158 12.15 -6.74 -11.35
CA ILE A 158 12.42 -8.17 -11.44
C ILE A 158 11.60 -8.83 -12.55
N TYR A 159 10.25 -8.68 -12.53
CA TYR A 159 9.37 -9.45 -13.41
C TYR A 159 9.45 -9.02 -14.88
N TYR A 160 9.64 -7.73 -15.14
CA TYR A 160 9.63 -7.15 -16.50
C TYR A 160 11.00 -6.67 -16.94
N GLY A 161 11.91 -6.42 -15.98
CA GLY A 161 13.28 -6.04 -16.26
C GLY A 161 14.20 -7.27 -16.31
N VAL A 162 14.92 -7.52 -15.22
CA VAL A 162 16.08 -8.42 -15.19
C VAL A 162 15.77 -9.90 -14.96
N GLY A 163 14.58 -10.27 -14.51
CA GLY A 163 14.29 -11.65 -14.09
C GLY A 163 14.27 -12.67 -15.21
N ASN A 164 14.09 -12.23 -16.46
CA ASN A 164 14.08 -13.05 -17.66
C ASN A 164 15.38 -12.93 -18.49
N MET A 165 16.36 -12.15 -18.05
CA MET A 165 17.66 -12.03 -18.69
C MET A 165 18.47 -13.31 -18.50
N ASP A 166 19.33 -13.62 -19.45
CA ASP A 166 20.27 -14.74 -19.33
C ASP A 166 21.34 -14.44 -18.28
N GLU A 167 21.95 -15.47 -17.70
CA GLU A 167 22.98 -15.29 -16.65
C GLU A 167 24.18 -14.46 -17.14
N ASP A 168 24.49 -14.53 -18.42
CA ASP A 168 25.62 -13.82 -19.06
C ASP A 168 25.32 -12.32 -19.30
N ASP A 169 24.05 -11.89 -19.30
CA ASP A 169 23.64 -10.52 -19.58
C ASP A 169 23.80 -9.58 -18.38
N GLY A 170 24.05 -10.13 -17.19
CA GLY A 170 24.43 -9.35 -16.00
C GLY A 170 23.34 -8.42 -15.49
N GLY A 171 22.13 -8.94 -15.24
CA GLY A 171 21.03 -8.17 -14.70
C GLY A 171 21.41 -7.37 -13.44
N LYS A 172 21.06 -6.08 -13.40
CA LYS A 172 21.35 -5.17 -12.27
C LYS A 172 20.14 -4.33 -11.92
N ILE A 173 19.86 -4.24 -10.60
CA ILE A 173 18.87 -3.30 -10.06
C ILE A 173 19.58 -2.41 -9.04
N THR A 174 19.48 -1.09 -9.22
CA THR A 174 20.07 -0.10 -8.31
C THR A 174 18.93 0.71 -7.66
N VAL A 175 19.02 0.88 -6.34
CA VAL A 175 18.15 1.78 -5.58
C VAL A 175 19.00 2.92 -5.06
N HIS A 176 18.69 4.14 -5.47
CA HIS A 176 19.38 5.35 -5.04
C HIS A 176 18.43 6.24 -4.25
N GLY A 177 18.86 6.78 -3.12
CA GLY A 177 18.08 7.70 -2.29
C GLY A 177 18.88 8.95 -1.98
N GLU A 178 18.36 10.11 -2.39
CA GLU A 178 19.01 11.41 -2.19
C GLU A 178 18.01 12.48 -1.73
N LYS A 179 18.49 13.46 -0.99
CA LYS A 179 17.74 14.66 -0.63
C LYS A 179 18.24 15.84 -1.45
N LYS A 180 17.31 16.59 -2.06
CA LYS A 180 17.60 17.83 -2.78
C LYS A 180 16.67 18.92 -2.25
N ASP A 181 17.23 19.90 -1.60
CA ASP A 181 16.49 21.00 -0.96
C ASP A 181 15.42 20.48 0.02
N ASP A 182 14.14 20.76 -0.26
CA ASP A 182 12.99 20.35 0.55
C ASP A 182 12.32 19.05 0.05
N ASP A 183 12.95 18.35 -0.91
CA ASP A 183 12.42 17.16 -1.54
C ASP A 183 13.35 15.96 -1.39
N ILE A 184 12.77 14.77 -1.46
CA ILE A 184 13.48 13.49 -1.46
C ILE A 184 13.13 12.73 -2.72
N TYR A 185 14.17 12.16 -3.32
CA TYR A 185 14.09 11.34 -4.51
C TYR A 185 14.61 9.94 -4.20
N ILE A 186 13.75 8.92 -4.42
CA ILE A 186 14.18 7.52 -4.35
C ILE A 186 14.04 6.95 -5.76
N THR A 187 15.15 6.60 -6.37
CA THR A 187 15.23 6.09 -7.74
C THR A 187 15.45 4.58 -7.72
N VAL A 188 14.66 3.84 -8.45
CA VAL A 188 14.90 2.42 -8.76
C VAL A 188 15.20 2.33 -10.24
N GLU A 189 16.35 1.75 -10.58
CA GLU A 189 16.83 1.60 -11.94
C GLU A 189 17.21 0.15 -12.21
N ASP A 190 16.76 -0.38 -13.33
CA ASP A 190 17.14 -1.69 -13.86
C ASP A 190 17.71 -1.55 -15.27
N ASN A 191 18.58 -2.50 -15.66
CA ASN A 191 19.13 -2.60 -17.00
C ASN A 191 18.43 -3.71 -17.82
N GLY A 192 17.12 -3.90 -17.60
CA GLY A 192 16.32 -4.92 -18.25
C GLY A 192 15.82 -4.53 -19.63
N MET A 193 14.74 -5.17 -20.07
CA MET A 193 14.21 -5.02 -21.45
C MET A 193 13.59 -3.64 -21.73
N GLY A 194 13.35 -2.82 -20.71
CA GLY A 194 12.70 -1.53 -20.87
C GLY A 194 11.27 -1.57 -21.40
N MET A 195 10.75 -0.40 -21.77
CA MET A 195 9.37 -0.21 -22.25
C MET A 195 9.34 0.75 -23.44
N SER A 196 8.37 0.57 -24.33
CA SER A 196 8.12 1.55 -25.41
C SER A 196 7.53 2.84 -24.86
N GLU A 197 7.74 3.96 -25.57
CA GLU A 197 7.20 5.28 -25.24
C GLU A 197 5.68 5.24 -25.00
N GLU A 198 4.93 4.51 -25.85
CA GLU A 198 3.49 4.34 -25.69
C GLU A 198 3.09 3.71 -24.33
N VAL A 199 3.87 2.75 -23.84
CA VAL A 199 3.65 2.13 -22.53
C VAL A 199 3.99 3.11 -21.41
N VAL A 200 5.11 3.82 -21.51
CA VAL A 200 5.55 4.81 -20.50
C VAL A 200 4.52 5.92 -20.35
N ASP A 201 4.00 6.48 -21.45
CA ASP A 201 2.99 7.54 -21.43
C ASP A 201 1.67 7.13 -20.74
N ASN A 202 1.34 5.84 -20.81
CA ASN A 202 0.08 5.32 -20.30
C ASN A 202 0.18 4.61 -18.95
N ILE A 203 1.38 4.26 -18.47
CA ILE A 203 1.56 3.39 -17.30
C ILE A 203 1.04 4.01 -16.00
N LEU A 204 1.06 5.33 -15.88
CA LEU A 204 0.52 6.09 -14.75
C LEU A 204 -0.87 6.69 -15.04
N SER A 205 -1.46 6.43 -16.21
CA SER A 205 -2.78 6.95 -16.56
C SER A 205 -3.89 6.00 -16.14
N ASP A 206 -5.04 6.57 -15.72
CA ASP A 206 -6.24 5.81 -15.33
C ASP A 206 -7.09 5.34 -16.54
N ASN A 207 -6.53 5.38 -17.77
CA ASN A 207 -7.23 4.99 -18.96
C ASN A 207 -7.55 3.49 -18.98
N GLU A 208 -8.84 3.12 -18.81
CA GLU A 208 -9.36 1.74 -18.87
C GLU A 208 -9.13 1.05 -20.25
N LYS A 209 -8.68 1.78 -21.27
CA LYS A 209 -8.52 1.28 -22.66
C LYS A 209 -7.22 0.54 -22.93
N VAL A 210 -6.25 0.63 -22.04
CA VAL A 210 -4.99 -0.11 -22.19
C VAL A 210 -5.12 -1.41 -21.40
N PRO A 211 -4.86 -2.60 -22.02
CA PRO A 211 -4.87 -3.87 -21.28
C PRO A 211 -3.83 -3.79 -20.18
N LYS A 212 -4.28 -3.63 -18.92
CA LYS A 212 -3.43 -3.61 -17.74
C LYS A 212 -2.98 -5.04 -17.44
N HIS A 213 -2.04 -5.56 -18.20
CA HIS A 213 -1.38 -6.82 -17.87
C HIS A 213 -0.35 -6.57 -16.75
N GLY A 214 -0.77 -6.86 -15.52
CA GLY A 214 0.11 -7.07 -14.35
C GLY A 214 0.79 -5.82 -13.78
N SER A 215 1.69 -5.14 -14.48
CA SER A 215 2.57 -4.09 -13.93
C SER A 215 1.93 -2.71 -13.75
N GLY A 216 1.05 -2.30 -14.63
CA GLY A 216 0.47 -0.95 -14.60
C GLY A 216 -0.39 -0.67 -13.37
N VAL A 217 -1.08 -1.69 -12.83
CA VAL A 217 -1.93 -1.55 -11.63
C VAL A 217 -1.08 -1.27 -10.37
N GLY A 218 0.09 -1.86 -10.26
CA GLY A 218 0.99 -1.66 -9.11
C GLY A 218 1.53 -0.22 -9.05
N LEU A 219 2.06 0.29 -10.16
CA LEU A 219 2.69 1.61 -10.22
C LEU A 219 1.67 2.75 -10.08
N ILE A 220 0.52 2.68 -10.75
CA ILE A 220 -0.52 3.70 -10.60
C ILE A 220 -1.05 3.76 -9.16
N ASN A 221 -1.21 2.62 -8.49
CA ASN A 221 -1.62 2.59 -7.10
C ASN A 221 -0.58 3.26 -6.19
N VAL A 222 0.72 3.04 -6.43
CA VAL A 222 1.81 3.71 -5.71
C VAL A 222 1.76 5.21 -5.97
N HIS A 223 1.65 5.64 -7.24
CA HIS A 223 1.55 7.03 -7.64
C HIS A 223 0.40 7.75 -6.93
N ASN A 224 -0.81 7.20 -7.02
CA ASN A 224 -2.01 7.75 -6.40
C ASN A 224 -1.91 7.80 -4.86
N ARG A 225 -1.30 6.79 -4.23
CA ARG A 225 -1.08 6.79 -2.78
C ARG A 225 -0.14 7.89 -2.32
N ILE A 226 0.92 8.16 -3.08
CA ILE A 226 1.86 9.25 -2.79
C ILE A 226 1.14 10.59 -2.95
N GLN A 227 0.43 10.80 -4.05
CA GLN A 227 -0.32 12.03 -4.29
C GLN A 227 -1.42 12.28 -3.24
N LEU A 228 -2.14 11.25 -2.85
CA LEU A 228 -3.16 11.34 -1.80
C LEU A 228 -2.56 11.80 -0.46
N MET A 229 -1.34 11.38 -0.15
CA MET A 229 -0.68 11.65 1.11
C MET A 229 0.04 13.01 1.13
N PHE A 230 0.75 13.34 0.06
CA PHE A 230 1.66 14.48 0.03
C PHE A 230 1.21 15.61 -0.91
N GLY A 231 0.26 15.36 -1.79
CA GLY A 231 -0.24 16.34 -2.77
C GLY A 231 0.08 15.94 -4.22
N SER A 232 -0.65 16.56 -5.17
CA SER A 232 -0.59 16.20 -6.60
C SER A 232 0.75 16.51 -7.30
N GLN A 233 1.59 17.33 -6.68
CA GLN A 233 2.94 17.65 -7.19
C GLN A 233 3.95 16.53 -6.97
N TYR A 234 3.63 15.56 -6.10
CA TYR A 234 4.46 14.41 -5.77
C TYR A 234 3.97 13.14 -6.49
N GLY A 235 4.74 12.07 -6.45
CA GLY A 235 4.36 10.80 -7.08
C GLY A 235 5.51 10.09 -7.75
N LEU A 236 5.20 9.32 -8.80
CA LEU A 236 6.18 8.61 -9.61
C LEU A 236 6.46 9.34 -10.91
N GLN A 237 7.72 9.27 -11.36
CA GLN A 237 8.17 9.61 -12.71
C GLN A 237 8.80 8.36 -13.31
N VAL A 238 8.45 8.03 -14.54
CA VAL A 238 8.90 6.81 -15.24
C VAL A 238 9.69 7.19 -16.48
N TYR A 239 10.87 6.64 -16.61
CA TYR A 239 11.75 6.79 -17.75
C TYR A 239 12.17 5.39 -18.22
N SER A 240 11.99 5.07 -19.48
CA SER A 240 12.34 3.77 -20.01
C SER A 240 12.52 3.83 -21.51
N GLU A 241 13.48 3.07 -22.03
CA GLU A 241 13.69 2.86 -23.45
C GLU A 241 13.83 1.36 -23.71
N PRO A 242 13.31 0.85 -24.84
CA PRO A 242 13.45 -0.55 -25.18
C PRO A 242 14.92 -0.97 -25.20
N ASP A 243 15.22 -2.11 -24.57
CA ASP A 243 16.54 -2.74 -24.44
C ASP A 243 17.58 -1.93 -23.64
N GLU A 244 17.19 -0.80 -23.03
CA GLU A 244 18.08 0.01 -22.18
C GLU A 244 17.72 -0.05 -20.69
N GLY A 245 16.51 -0.55 -20.36
CA GLY A 245 16.04 -0.70 -18.99
C GLY A 245 15.01 0.33 -18.58
N THR A 246 14.76 0.39 -17.26
CA THR A 246 13.74 1.27 -16.69
C THR A 246 14.27 2.00 -15.47
N ARG A 247 13.96 3.29 -15.38
CA ARG A 247 14.23 4.15 -14.22
C ARG A 247 12.92 4.75 -13.71
N ILE A 248 12.57 4.44 -12.45
CA ILE A 248 11.39 4.98 -11.78
C ILE A 248 11.84 5.80 -10.59
N VAL A 249 11.39 7.05 -10.54
CA VAL A 249 11.72 8.01 -9.49
C VAL A 249 10.50 8.24 -8.61
N ILE A 250 10.63 7.98 -7.32
CA ILE A 250 9.68 8.38 -6.28
C ILE A 250 10.07 9.78 -5.83
N HIS A 251 9.19 10.76 -6.00
CA HIS A 251 9.34 12.13 -5.54
C HIS A 251 8.40 12.40 -4.37
N ILE A 252 8.94 12.79 -3.22
CA ILE A 252 8.21 13.08 -1.99
C ILE A 252 8.82 14.29 -1.25
N PRO A 253 8.05 14.98 -0.38
CA PRO A 253 8.60 16.08 0.41
C PRO A 253 9.51 15.58 1.54
N ALA A 254 10.51 16.38 1.91
CA ALA A 254 11.41 16.10 3.03
C ALA A 254 10.75 16.44 4.38
N ILE A 255 9.76 15.66 4.80
CA ILE A 255 9.07 15.80 6.10
C ILE A 255 9.77 14.91 7.13
N PRO A 256 10.43 15.45 8.18
CA PRO A 256 11.10 14.65 9.20
C PRO A 256 10.14 13.68 9.90
N TYR A 257 10.60 12.44 10.13
CA TYR A 257 9.79 11.44 10.80
C TYR A 257 9.79 11.66 12.32
N ASN A 258 8.66 12.08 12.83
CA ASN A 258 8.34 12.12 14.26
C ASN A 258 6.86 11.78 14.46
N GLU A 259 6.45 11.56 15.70
CA GLU A 259 5.07 11.15 16.01
C GLU A 259 4.03 12.19 15.59
N GLN A 260 4.35 13.48 15.70
CA GLN A 260 3.46 14.58 15.32
C GLN A 260 3.24 14.61 13.80
N ASN A 261 4.30 14.64 13.00
CA ASN A 261 4.22 14.69 11.54
C ASN A 261 3.54 13.42 10.99
N ARG A 262 3.86 12.25 11.56
CA ARG A 262 3.20 11.00 11.18
C ARG A 262 1.69 11.05 11.39
N VAL A 263 1.25 11.46 12.59
CA VAL A 263 -0.19 11.53 12.93
C VAL A 263 -0.90 12.57 12.08
N GLU A 264 -0.25 13.70 11.79
CA GLU A 264 -0.82 14.76 10.96
C GLU A 264 -1.03 14.27 9.51
N LEU A 265 -0.03 13.64 8.90
CA LEU A 265 -0.15 13.05 7.58
C LEU A 265 -1.24 11.98 7.51
N GLU A 266 -1.30 11.07 8.50
CA GLU A 266 -2.33 10.04 8.56
C GLU A 266 -3.75 10.61 8.75
N LYS A 267 -3.93 11.74 9.45
CA LYS A 267 -5.22 12.43 9.61
C LYS A 267 -5.71 13.10 8.33
N GLN A 268 -4.82 13.70 7.54
CA GLN A 268 -5.17 14.35 6.27
C GLN A 268 -5.85 13.38 5.29
N LYS A 269 -5.50 12.09 5.32
CA LYS A 269 -6.16 11.03 4.56
C LYS A 269 -7.67 10.92 4.85
N TYR A 270 -8.08 11.16 6.10
CA TYR A 270 -9.49 11.06 6.53
C TYR A 270 -10.28 12.35 6.34
N GLY A 271 -9.61 13.52 6.25
CA GLY A 271 -10.25 14.83 6.04
C GLY A 271 -10.66 15.09 4.59
N LYS A 272 -9.88 14.64 3.63
CA LYS A 272 -10.19 14.84 2.20
C LYS A 272 -11.30 13.89 1.67
N ALA A 273 -11.51 12.75 2.29
CA ALA A 273 -12.60 11.84 1.92
C ALA A 273 -14.01 12.37 2.30
N LYS A 274 -14.11 13.35 3.21
CA LYS A 274 -15.40 13.97 3.60
C LYS A 274 -15.85 15.12 2.69
N VAL A 275 -14.95 15.75 1.93
CA VAL A 275 -15.27 16.92 1.08
C VAL A 275 -15.80 16.52 -0.29
N THR A 276 -15.51 15.31 -0.75
CA THR A 276 -15.98 14.82 -2.06
C THR A 276 -17.39 14.21 -2.05
N ASP A 277 -17.96 13.93 -0.87
CA ASP A 277 -19.32 13.39 -0.75
C ASP A 277 -20.40 14.48 -0.51
N GLU A 278 -20.01 15.73 -0.26
CA GLU A 278 -20.96 16.84 -0.07
C GLU A 278 -21.19 17.70 -1.34
N GLU A 279 -20.50 17.42 -2.46
CA GLU A 279 -20.65 18.16 -3.73
C GLU A 279 -21.21 17.31 -4.89
N LYS A 280 -21.98 16.26 -4.60
CA LYS A 280 -22.74 15.55 -5.65
C LYS A 280 -24.20 15.40 -5.32
#